data_7b0e7c43cab4a794c8832ba5e7438101
#
_entry.id   7b0e7c43cab4a794c8832ba5e7438101
#
_cell.length_a   1.000
_cell.length_b   1.000
_cell.length_c   1.000
_cell.angle_alpha   90.00
_cell.angle_beta   90.00
_cell.angle_gamma   90.00
#
_symmetry.space_group_name_H-M   'P 1'
#
loop_
_entity.id
_entity.type
_entity.pdbx_description
1 polymer ?
#
loop_
_entity_poly.entity_id
_entity_poly.type
_entity_poly.pdbx_seq_one_letter_code
_entity_poly.pdbx_strand_id
1 'polypeptide(L)'
;MRKVILNLAVSLDGFIEGPNGEFDWCLSDQDYGMAEFFFDTDTIFIGRKSYELVAGMEDQYFPGIDKVCVFSDTITDAEHPKVEIITSQKFNERVNQILGGDEGRQVWLFGGADLLTTFLEKRLVTDMLLSVHPVLLGGGKPLFKQLQNKVNLILISTQAYDSGLVQLRYTLKPEFDYSMLDAPFTNPELNNF
;
A
#
# COMPACT_ATOMS: atom_id res chain seq x y z
N MET A 1 -6.74 -5.21 13.60
CA MET A 1 -5.58 -5.14 12.67
C MET A 1 -5.64 -3.81 11.92
N ARG A 2 -4.56 -3.07 11.87
CA ARG A 2 -4.47 -1.76 11.20
C ARG A 2 -4.67 -1.91 9.69
N LYS A 3 -5.28 -0.91 9.04
CA LYS A 3 -5.43 -0.89 7.58
C LYS A 3 -4.09 -0.62 6.90
N VAL A 4 -3.83 -1.32 5.80
CA VAL A 4 -2.69 -1.07 4.92
C VAL A 4 -3.24 -0.57 3.59
N ILE A 5 -2.98 0.70 3.29
CA ILE A 5 -3.52 1.38 2.11
C ILE A 5 -2.41 1.62 1.11
N LEU A 6 -2.57 1.06 -0.09
CA LEU A 6 -1.79 1.46 -1.23
C LEU A 6 -2.32 2.79 -1.76
N ASN A 7 -1.54 3.86 -1.69
CA ASN A 7 -1.89 5.15 -2.27
C ASN A 7 -0.78 5.58 -3.23
N LEU A 8 -1.11 5.64 -4.52
CA LEU A 8 -0.14 5.91 -5.59
C LEU A 8 -0.78 6.67 -6.76
N ALA A 9 0.07 7.50 -7.40
CA ALA A 9 -0.17 8.01 -8.75
C ALA A 9 0.13 6.91 -9.79
N VAL A 10 -0.70 6.80 -10.80
CA VAL A 10 -0.53 5.85 -11.90
C VAL A 10 -0.95 6.49 -13.22
N SER A 11 -0.23 6.22 -14.31
CA SER A 11 -0.66 6.62 -15.66
C SER A 11 -1.88 5.81 -16.10
N LEU A 12 -2.62 6.31 -17.08
CA LEU A 12 -3.80 5.59 -17.59
C LEU A 12 -3.46 4.21 -18.16
N ASP A 13 -2.24 4.02 -18.63
CA ASP A 13 -1.71 2.73 -19.11
C ASP A 13 -0.96 1.91 -18.05
N GLY A 14 -1.05 2.30 -16.76
CA GLY A 14 -0.69 1.47 -15.61
C GLY A 14 0.76 1.55 -15.13
N PHE A 15 1.50 2.60 -15.48
CA PHE A 15 2.88 2.82 -15.03
C PHE A 15 2.95 3.81 -13.86
N ILE A 16 3.94 3.63 -12.98
CA ILE A 16 4.22 4.50 -11.83
C ILE A 16 5.47 5.37 -12.03
N GLU A 17 6.28 5.03 -13.01
CA GLU A 17 7.47 5.77 -13.46
C GLU A 17 7.58 5.59 -14.97
N GLY A 18 8.08 6.61 -15.67
CA GLY A 18 8.43 6.50 -17.08
C GLY A 18 9.67 5.63 -17.32
N PRO A 19 10.08 5.44 -18.59
CA PRO A 19 11.20 4.57 -18.94
C PRO A 19 12.54 4.95 -18.31
N ASN A 20 12.73 6.23 -17.98
CA ASN A 20 13.95 6.75 -17.35
C ASN A 20 13.76 7.03 -15.84
N GLY A 21 12.66 6.58 -15.23
CA GLY A 21 12.32 6.81 -13.84
C GLY A 21 11.66 8.16 -13.58
N GLU A 22 11.22 8.87 -14.63
CA GLU A 22 10.55 10.15 -14.52
C GLU A 22 9.13 10.00 -13.95
N PHE A 23 8.71 10.98 -13.15
CA PHE A 23 7.37 11.12 -12.57
C PHE A 23 6.86 12.57 -12.60
N ASP A 24 7.41 13.40 -13.49
CA ASP A 24 7.06 14.81 -13.73
C ASP A 24 5.65 14.99 -14.31
N TRP A 25 5.04 13.89 -14.76
CA TRP A 25 3.65 13.83 -15.23
C TRP A 25 2.63 13.80 -14.09
N CYS A 26 3.07 13.64 -12.84
CA CYS A 26 2.19 13.64 -11.67
C CYS A 26 1.66 15.06 -11.44
N LEU A 27 0.33 15.21 -11.51
CA LEU A 27 -0.34 16.46 -11.21
C LEU A 27 -0.19 16.81 -9.73
N SER A 28 0.13 18.08 -9.45
CA SER A 28 0.31 18.65 -8.11
C SER A 28 -0.31 20.03 -7.96
N ASP A 29 -1.28 20.34 -8.82
CA ASP A 29 -1.97 21.63 -8.91
C ASP A 29 -3.01 21.84 -7.78
N GLN A 30 -3.36 20.78 -7.06
CA GLN A 30 -4.24 20.83 -5.89
C GLN A 30 -3.92 19.65 -4.93
N ASP A 31 -4.58 19.63 -3.77
CA ASP A 31 -4.30 18.66 -2.70
C ASP A 31 -4.68 17.20 -3.04
N TYR A 32 -5.68 16.97 -3.86
CA TYR A 32 -6.18 15.62 -4.20
C TYR A 32 -6.49 14.73 -2.99
N GLY A 33 -6.86 15.31 -1.84
CA GLY A 33 -7.18 14.59 -0.60
C GLY A 33 -5.98 14.08 0.19
N MET A 34 -4.76 14.55 -0.14
CA MET A 34 -3.54 14.14 0.56
C MET A 34 -3.47 14.61 2.00
N ALA A 35 -4.01 15.80 2.32
CA ALA A 35 -4.05 16.31 3.69
C ALA A 35 -4.85 15.39 4.61
N GLU A 36 -6.04 14.94 4.19
CA GLU A 36 -6.87 13.98 4.92
C GLU A 36 -6.15 12.62 5.03
N PHE A 37 -5.56 12.16 3.92
CA PHE A 37 -4.82 10.90 3.91
C PHE A 37 -3.66 10.90 4.91
N PHE A 38 -2.87 11.98 5.00
CA PHE A 38 -1.81 12.12 5.98
C PHE A 38 -2.33 12.21 7.42
N PHE A 39 -3.47 12.90 7.63
CA PHE A 39 -4.08 12.96 8.95
C PHE A 39 -4.45 11.57 9.48
N ASP A 40 -4.91 10.69 8.61
CA ASP A 40 -5.28 9.31 8.94
C ASP A 40 -4.11 8.33 8.97
N THR A 41 -2.91 8.76 8.59
CA THR A 41 -1.72 7.91 8.44
C THR A 41 -0.67 8.26 9.51
N ASP A 42 -0.07 7.25 10.14
CA ASP A 42 1.05 7.44 11.08
C ASP A 42 2.29 6.63 10.71
N THR A 43 2.15 5.65 9.84
CA THR A 43 3.23 4.72 9.48
C THR A 43 3.32 4.57 7.97
N ILE A 44 4.55 4.55 7.45
CA ILE A 44 4.83 4.27 6.04
C ILE A 44 5.60 2.97 5.91
N PHE A 45 5.18 2.15 4.95
CA PHE A 45 5.94 0.99 4.46
C PHE A 45 6.51 1.32 3.09
N ILE A 46 7.83 1.32 2.95
CA ILE A 46 8.53 1.76 1.75
C ILE A 46 9.69 0.82 1.40
N GLY A 47 9.84 0.52 0.13
CA GLY A 47 10.98 -0.25 -0.36
C GLY A 47 12.24 0.63 -0.50
N ARG A 48 13.42 0.00 -0.39
CA ARG A 48 14.72 0.67 -0.43
C ARG A 48 14.86 1.73 -1.53
N LYS A 49 14.60 1.36 -2.78
CA LYS A 49 14.80 2.27 -3.92
C LYS A 49 13.89 3.50 -3.84
N SER A 50 12.65 3.32 -3.38
CA SER A 50 11.72 4.44 -3.20
C SER A 50 12.13 5.30 -2.00
N TYR A 51 12.68 4.68 -0.94
CA TYR A 51 13.21 5.43 0.21
C TYR A 51 14.43 6.29 -0.19
N GLU A 52 15.37 5.75 -0.96
CA GLU A 52 16.56 6.47 -1.43
C GLU A 52 16.22 7.77 -2.21
N LEU A 53 15.03 7.83 -2.84
CA LEU A 53 14.56 9.04 -3.54
C LEU A 53 14.09 10.16 -2.58
N VAL A 54 13.67 9.81 -1.37
CA VAL A 54 13.09 10.74 -0.39
C VAL A 54 13.89 10.82 0.91
N ALA A 55 15.00 10.08 1.01
CA ALA A 55 15.86 10.08 2.18
C ALA A 55 16.40 11.49 2.49
N GLY A 56 16.35 11.88 3.75
CA GLY A 56 16.71 13.22 4.19
C GLY A 56 15.63 14.28 4.00
N MET A 57 14.46 13.89 3.48
CA MET A 57 13.33 14.80 3.26
C MET A 57 12.06 14.37 4.01
N GLU A 58 12.18 13.43 4.96
CA GLU A 58 11.07 12.74 5.62
C GLU A 58 10.07 13.70 6.28
N ASP A 59 10.58 14.75 6.93
CA ASP A 59 9.72 15.74 7.59
C ASP A 59 8.99 16.64 6.59
N GLN A 60 9.53 16.82 5.38
CA GLN A 60 8.93 17.61 4.31
C GLN A 60 7.90 16.80 3.52
N TYR A 61 8.24 15.55 3.16
CA TYR A 61 7.39 14.69 2.33
C TYR A 61 6.34 13.92 3.11
N PHE A 62 6.58 13.68 4.41
CA PHE A 62 5.71 12.85 5.23
C PHE A 62 5.27 13.57 6.52
N PRO A 63 4.54 14.70 6.39
CA PRO A 63 4.09 15.46 7.55
C PRO A 63 3.14 14.61 8.41
N GLY A 64 3.38 14.63 9.72
CA GLY A 64 2.53 13.90 10.68
C GLY A 64 2.74 12.38 10.71
N ILE A 65 3.75 11.85 10.02
CA ILE A 65 4.14 10.46 10.09
C ILE A 65 5.08 10.24 11.28
N ASP A 66 4.75 9.22 12.08
CA ASP A 66 5.51 8.85 13.28
C ASP A 66 6.58 7.80 12.98
N LYS A 67 6.35 6.93 11.98
CA LYS A 67 7.24 5.83 11.63
C LYS A 67 7.35 5.58 10.13
N VAL A 68 8.59 5.41 9.65
CA VAL A 68 8.90 4.98 8.28
C VAL A 68 9.64 3.64 8.34
N CYS A 69 9.01 2.59 7.84
CA CYS A 69 9.59 1.24 7.79
C CYS A 69 10.17 0.99 6.39
N VAL A 70 11.48 0.92 6.30
CA VAL A 70 12.19 0.68 5.05
C VAL A 70 12.52 -0.80 4.91
N PHE A 71 11.97 -1.44 3.89
CA PHE A 71 12.22 -2.85 3.61
C PHE A 71 13.49 -3.02 2.77
N SER A 72 14.56 -3.53 3.41
CA SER A 72 15.88 -3.67 2.78
C SER A 72 16.74 -4.71 3.50
N ASP A 73 17.50 -5.47 2.71
CA ASP A 73 18.57 -6.35 3.20
C ASP A 73 19.96 -5.73 2.98
N THR A 74 20.04 -4.53 2.38
CA THR A 74 21.32 -3.90 2.00
C THR A 74 21.57 -2.58 2.72
N ILE A 75 20.55 -1.88 3.20
CA ILE A 75 20.70 -0.75 4.10
C ILE A 75 20.79 -1.30 5.52
N THR A 76 21.84 -0.94 6.23
CA THR A 76 22.11 -1.43 7.60
C THR A 76 21.86 -0.40 8.66
N ASP A 77 21.78 0.87 8.29
CA ASP A 77 21.61 1.99 9.22
C ASP A 77 20.64 3.02 8.66
N ALA A 78 19.91 3.66 9.55
CA ALA A 78 18.98 4.74 9.26
C ALA A 78 19.42 6.00 9.99
N GLU A 79 19.71 7.04 9.25
CA GLU A 79 20.18 8.30 9.82
C GLU A 79 19.06 9.08 10.55
N HIS A 80 17.80 8.79 10.25
CA HIS A 80 16.65 9.51 10.81
C HIS A 80 15.95 8.70 11.91
N PRO A 81 15.60 9.30 13.08
CA PRO A 81 15.05 8.57 14.23
C PRO A 81 13.68 7.91 14.00
N LYS A 82 12.91 8.40 13.01
CA LYS A 82 11.62 7.80 12.63
C LYS A 82 11.77 6.56 11.74
N VAL A 83 12.98 6.30 11.22
CA VAL A 83 13.21 5.23 10.23
C VAL A 83 13.61 3.94 10.93
N GLU A 84 12.91 2.87 10.59
CA GLU A 84 13.23 1.49 10.99
C GLU A 84 13.53 0.65 9.75
N ILE A 85 14.72 0.01 9.73
CA ILE A 85 15.06 -0.93 8.65
C ILE A 85 14.52 -2.32 8.97
N ILE A 86 13.73 -2.87 8.08
CA ILE A 86 13.14 -4.20 8.19
C ILE A 86 13.74 -5.11 7.12
N THR A 87 14.53 -6.09 7.56
CA THR A 87 15.12 -7.09 6.66
C THR A 87 14.09 -8.15 6.27
N SER A 88 14.37 -8.88 5.19
CA SER A 88 13.52 -10.00 4.73
C SER A 88 13.31 -11.06 5.83
N GLN A 89 14.33 -11.32 6.65
CA GLN A 89 14.26 -12.26 7.78
C GLN A 89 13.28 -11.81 8.87
N LYS A 90 13.17 -10.50 9.11
CA LYS A 90 12.29 -9.91 10.13
C LYS A 90 10.92 -9.49 9.59
N PHE A 91 10.69 -9.64 8.29
CA PHE A 91 9.49 -9.15 7.61
C PHE A 91 8.20 -9.59 8.33
N ASN A 92 7.97 -10.90 8.45
CA ASN A 92 6.72 -11.42 9.00
C ASN A 92 6.52 -10.99 10.46
N GLU A 93 7.56 -11.09 11.28
CA GLU A 93 7.51 -10.71 12.70
C GLU A 93 7.16 -9.21 12.84
N ARG A 94 7.94 -8.33 12.19
CA ARG A 94 7.76 -6.88 12.36
C ARG A 94 6.47 -6.37 11.77
N VAL A 95 6.10 -6.84 10.57
CA VAL A 95 4.83 -6.46 9.95
C VAL A 95 3.65 -6.88 10.82
N ASN A 96 3.64 -8.12 11.35
CA ASN A 96 2.58 -8.59 12.24
C ASN A 96 2.52 -7.78 13.55
N GLN A 97 3.65 -7.42 14.14
CA GLN A 97 3.69 -6.56 15.34
C GLN A 97 3.10 -5.17 15.06
N ILE A 98 3.47 -4.55 13.93
CA ILE A 98 2.97 -3.23 13.56
C ILE A 98 1.47 -3.26 13.25
N LEU A 99 1.01 -4.27 12.51
CA LEU A 99 -0.39 -4.36 12.09
C LEU A 99 -1.31 -4.93 13.18
N GLY A 100 -0.78 -5.73 14.09
CA GLY A 100 -1.54 -6.37 15.17
C GLY A 100 -1.78 -5.49 16.39
N GLY A 101 -1.12 -4.34 16.48
CA GLY A 101 -1.36 -3.37 17.55
C GLY A 101 -2.76 -2.79 17.50
N ASP A 102 -3.40 -2.60 18.67
CA ASP A 102 -4.71 -1.96 18.78
C ASP A 102 -4.61 -0.43 18.69
N GLU A 103 -3.42 0.11 18.84
CA GLU A 103 -3.10 1.53 18.74
C GLU A 103 -2.48 1.86 17.39
N GLY A 104 -2.83 3.01 16.85
CA GLY A 104 -2.29 3.54 15.59
C GLY A 104 -3.36 3.71 14.51
N ARG A 105 -3.03 4.62 13.60
CA ARG A 105 -3.85 4.95 12.43
C ARG A 105 -3.55 3.97 11.28
N GLN A 106 -3.95 4.30 10.07
CA GLN A 106 -3.65 3.48 8.90
C GLN A 106 -2.15 3.49 8.55
N VAL A 107 -1.72 2.48 7.82
CA VAL A 107 -0.37 2.33 7.27
C VAL A 107 -0.41 2.65 5.78
N TRP A 108 0.43 3.56 5.33
CA TRP A 108 0.61 3.83 3.91
C TRP A 108 1.63 2.86 3.30
N LEU A 109 1.20 2.00 2.41
CA LEU A 109 2.10 1.27 1.53
C LEU A 109 2.51 2.20 0.37
N PHE A 110 3.65 2.89 0.56
CA PHE A 110 4.17 3.85 -0.41
C PHE A 110 4.62 3.18 -1.71
N GLY A 111 5.17 1.97 -1.61
CA GLY A 111 5.69 1.22 -2.75
C GLY A 111 7.20 0.92 -2.57
N GLY A 112 7.94 0.62 -3.55
CA GLY A 112 7.99 0.20 -4.90
C GLY A 112 7.30 -1.13 -5.27
N ALA A 113 7.31 -1.41 -6.57
CA ALA A 113 6.55 -2.51 -7.17
C ALA A 113 6.86 -3.90 -6.56
N ASP A 114 8.07 -4.17 -6.16
CA ASP A 114 8.45 -5.46 -5.53
C ASP A 114 7.83 -5.60 -4.14
N LEU A 115 7.89 -4.54 -3.33
CA LEU A 115 7.28 -4.52 -2.02
C LEU A 115 5.77 -4.66 -2.13
N LEU A 116 5.14 -3.91 -3.05
CA LEU A 116 3.71 -4.00 -3.32
C LEU A 116 3.31 -5.43 -3.69
N THR A 117 4.03 -6.07 -4.62
CA THR A 117 3.76 -7.46 -5.01
C THR A 117 3.80 -8.38 -3.79
N THR A 118 4.84 -8.26 -2.94
CA THR A 118 4.95 -9.05 -1.71
C THR A 118 3.76 -8.85 -0.76
N PHE A 119 3.31 -7.61 -0.59
CA PHE A 119 2.17 -7.30 0.28
C PHE A 119 0.85 -7.82 -0.27
N LEU A 120 0.66 -7.78 -1.60
CA LEU A 120 -0.52 -8.34 -2.26
C LEU A 120 -0.56 -9.87 -2.16
N GLU A 121 0.56 -10.54 -2.43
CA GLU A 121 0.66 -12.00 -2.36
C GLU A 121 0.45 -12.52 -0.94
N LYS A 122 0.91 -11.75 0.07
CA LYS A 122 0.70 -12.06 1.49
C LYS A 122 -0.66 -11.59 2.02
N ARG A 123 -1.51 -10.97 1.16
CA ARG A 123 -2.84 -10.46 1.53
C ARG A 123 -2.83 -9.44 2.67
N LEU A 124 -1.77 -8.64 2.73
CA LEU A 124 -1.58 -7.61 3.75
C LEU A 124 -2.15 -6.25 3.34
N VAL A 125 -2.41 -6.02 2.05
CA VAL A 125 -3.09 -4.80 1.57
C VAL A 125 -4.57 -4.91 1.86
N THR A 126 -5.16 -3.88 2.47
CA THR A 126 -6.61 -3.83 2.72
C THR A 126 -7.35 -2.99 1.69
N ASP A 127 -6.79 -1.85 1.35
CA ASP A 127 -7.41 -0.87 0.46
C ASP A 127 -6.38 -0.33 -0.56
N MET A 128 -6.89 0.16 -1.69
CA MET A 128 -6.11 0.88 -2.70
C MET A 128 -6.78 2.21 -3.01
N LEU A 129 -6.00 3.27 -3.06
CA LEU A 129 -6.36 4.59 -3.57
C LEU A 129 -5.45 4.90 -4.75
N LEU A 130 -5.96 4.78 -5.95
CA LEU A 130 -5.20 4.98 -7.18
C LEU A 130 -5.59 6.30 -7.83
N SER A 131 -4.64 7.22 -7.93
CA SER A 131 -4.78 8.47 -8.66
C SER A 131 -4.38 8.23 -10.12
N VAL A 132 -5.36 7.95 -10.98
CA VAL A 132 -5.15 7.70 -12.41
C VAL A 132 -4.99 9.04 -13.12
N HIS A 133 -3.81 9.30 -13.63
CA HIS A 133 -3.47 10.53 -14.35
C HIS A 133 -3.83 10.41 -15.83
N PRO A 134 -4.30 11.49 -16.46
CA PRO A 134 -4.73 11.50 -17.86
C PRO A 134 -3.53 11.53 -18.83
N VAL A 135 -2.64 10.54 -18.71
CA VAL A 135 -1.42 10.41 -19.51
C VAL A 135 -1.17 8.96 -19.90
N LEU A 136 -0.65 8.75 -21.09
CA LEU A 136 -0.11 7.46 -21.55
C LEU A 136 1.40 7.59 -21.65
N LEU A 137 2.13 6.76 -20.91
CA LEU A 137 3.60 6.74 -20.92
C LEU A 137 4.16 5.82 -22.00
N GLY A 138 3.38 4.82 -22.43
CA GLY A 138 3.80 3.85 -23.46
C GLY A 138 4.87 2.86 -22.99
N GLY A 139 5.37 3.01 -21.77
CA GLY A 139 6.39 2.16 -21.16
C GLY A 139 6.85 2.72 -19.83
N GLY A 140 7.70 1.96 -19.14
CA GLY A 140 8.20 2.37 -17.82
C GLY A 140 8.05 1.27 -16.78
N LYS A 141 7.94 1.66 -15.52
CA LYS A 141 7.77 0.74 -14.40
C LYS A 141 6.28 0.49 -14.13
N PRO A 142 5.77 -0.71 -14.36
CA PRO A 142 4.37 -1.00 -14.12
C PRO A 142 4.03 -0.96 -12.63
N LEU A 143 2.82 -0.50 -12.30
CA LEU A 143 2.31 -0.52 -10.92
C LEU A 143 2.26 -1.94 -10.37
N PHE A 144 1.69 -2.86 -11.16
CA PHE A 144 1.59 -4.27 -10.78
C PHE A 144 2.55 -5.09 -11.61
N LYS A 145 3.44 -5.80 -10.93
CA LYS A 145 4.24 -6.87 -11.55
C LYS A 145 3.39 -8.13 -11.70
N GLN A 146 3.98 -9.17 -12.28
CA GLN A 146 3.31 -10.45 -12.41
C GLN A 146 2.94 -11.00 -11.02
N LEU A 147 1.64 -11.07 -10.76
CA LEU A 147 1.08 -11.70 -9.57
C LEU A 147 0.88 -13.20 -9.84
N GLN A 148 1.15 -14.04 -8.85
CA GLN A 148 0.93 -15.49 -8.96
C GLN A 148 -0.57 -15.83 -9.03
N ASN A 149 -1.40 -15.05 -8.33
CA ASN A 149 -2.84 -15.24 -8.27
C ASN A 149 -3.57 -13.94 -8.60
N LYS A 150 -4.77 -14.06 -9.16
CA LYS A 150 -5.66 -12.90 -9.33
C LYS A 150 -6.07 -12.35 -7.97
N VAL A 151 -6.17 -11.03 -7.89
CA VAL A 151 -6.71 -10.31 -6.73
C VAL A 151 -8.02 -9.66 -7.14
N ASN A 152 -9.10 -10.02 -6.48
CA ASN A 152 -10.41 -9.43 -6.74
C ASN A 152 -10.57 -8.17 -5.89
N LEU A 153 -11.11 -7.11 -6.51
CA LEU A 153 -11.30 -5.81 -5.88
C LEU A 153 -12.79 -5.47 -5.87
N ILE A 154 -13.20 -4.70 -4.87
CA ILE A 154 -14.52 -4.09 -4.77
C ILE A 154 -14.33 -2.59 -4.85
N LEU A 155 -14.95 -1.94 -5.83
CA LEU A 155 -14.94 -0.48 -5.95
C LEU A 155 -15.76 0.13 -4.83
N ILE A 156 -15.15 1.04 -4.08
CA ILE A 156 -15.78 1.76 -2.98
C ILE A 156 -16.25 3.14 -3.44
N SER A 157 -15.39 3.88 -4.14
CA SER A 157 -15.72 5.21 -4.65
C SER A 157 -14.84 5.60 -5.82
N THR A 158 -15.33 6.58 -6.58
CA THR A 158 -14.58 7.27 -7.63
C THR A 158 -14.72 8.78 -7.42
N GLN A 159 -13.64 9.50 -7.69
CA GLN A 159 -13.64 10.96 -7.70
C GLN A 159 -12.95 11.44 -8.98
N ALA A 160 -13.68 12.17 -9.81
CA ALA A 160 -13.11 12.85 -10.96
C ALA A 160 -12.81 14.32 -10.58
N TYR A 161 -11.72 14.83 -11.12
CA TYR A 161 -11.27 16.20 -10.92
C TYR A 161 -11.24 16.94 -12.27
N ASP A 162 -11.39 18.27 -12.23
CA ASP A 162 -11.38 19.12 -13.44
C ASP A 162 -10.05 19.04 -14.20
N SER A 163 -8.96 18.68 -13.52
CA SER A 163 -7.65 18.40 -14.13
C SER A 163 -7.62 17.15 -15.02
N GLY A 164 -8.71 16.36 -15.04
CA GLY A 164 -8.78 15.08 -15.72
C GLY A 164 -8.27 13.88 -14.89
N LEU A 165 -7.70 14.12 -13.71
CA LEU A 165 -7.34 13.04 -12.79
C LEU A 165 -8.59 12.33 -12.27
N VAL A 166 -8.52 11.00 -12.17
CA VAL A 166 -9.57 10.17 -11.56
C VAL A 166 -8.98 9.36 -10.43
N GLN A 167 -9.51 9.55 -9.24
CA GLN A 167 -9.19 8.67 -8.11
C GLN A 167 -10.15 7.50 -8.04
N LEU A 168 -9.59 6.32 -7.85
CA LEU A 168 -10.29 5.05 -7.69
C LEU A 168 -9.96 4.48 -6.31
N ARG A 169 -10.97 4.31 -5.48
CA ARG A 169 -10.81 3.65 -4.18
C ARG A 169 -11.40 2.24 -4.26
N TYR A 170 -10.55 1.26 -3.96
CA TYR A 170 -10.93 -0.15 -3.88
C TYR A 170 -10.62 -0.71 -2.51
N THR A 171 -11.40 -1.72 -2.08
CA THR A 171 -11.00 -2.66 -1.04
C THR A 171 -10.76 -4.03 -1.65
N LEU A 172 -9.83 -4.78 -1.07
CA LEU A 172 -9.57 -6.15 -1.52
C LEU A 172 -10.74 -7.02 -1.07
N LYS A 173 -11.30 -7.80 -2.01
CA LYS A 173 -12.37 -8.73 -1.70
C LYS A 173 -11.81 -9.85 -0.81
N PRO A 174 -12.37 -10.07 0.40
CA PRO A 174 -12.01 -11.22 1.19
C PRO A 174 -12.25 -12.50 0.38
N GLU A 175 -11.29 -13.41 0.35
CA GLU A 175 -11.56 -14.75 -0.15
C GLU A 175 -12.34 -15.50 0.91
N PHE A 176 -13.44 -16.10 0.50
CA PHE A 176 -14.18 -17.00 1.37
C PHE A 176 -13.42 -18.32 1.46
N ASP A 177 -13.04 -18.71 2.67
CA ASP A 177 -12.41 -20.01 2.90
C ASP A 177 -13.48 -21.09 2.87
N TYR A 178 -13.62 -21.73 1.71
CA TYR A 178 -14.59 -22.81 1.52
C TYR A 178 -14.29 -24.03 2.41
N SER A 179 -13.07 -24.19 2.93
CA SER A 179 -12.74 -25.29 3.84
C SER A 179 -13.48 -25.20 5.18
N MET A 180 -13.94 -24.01 5.56
CA MET A 180 -14.80 -23.83 6.72
C MET A 180 -16.24 -24.35 6.51
N LEU A 181 -16.67 -24.58 5.27
CA LEU A 181 -17.98 -25.15 4.98
C LEU A 181 -18.00 -26.69 5.13
N ASP A 182 -16.83 -27.32 5.04
CA ASP A 182 -16.68 -28.76 5.18
C ASP A 182 -16.51 -29.18 6.66
N ALA A 183 -16.42 -28.23 7.58
CA ALA A 183 -16.46 -28.53 9.02
C ALA A 183 -17.88 -29.01 9.36
N PRO A 184 -18.05 -30.25 9.88
CA PRO A 184 -19.38 -30.73 10.27
C PRO A 184 -19.97 -29.73 11.27
N PHE A 185 -21.18 -29.25 11.00
CA PHE A 185 -21.96 -28.44 11.94
C PHE A 185 -22.25 -29.33 13.18
N THR A 186 -21.32 -29.39 14.09
CA THR A 186 -21.57 -29.93 15.43
C THR A 186 -22.26 -28.83 16.22
N ASN A 187 -23.58 -28.79 16.10
CA ASN A 187 -24.39 -28.04 17.06
C ASN A 187 -24.58 -28.90 18.31
N PRO A 188 -23.88 -28.60 19.45
CA PRO A 188 -23.97 -29.40 20.65
C PRO A 188 -25.38 -29.41 21.27
N GLU A 189 -26.28 -28.52 20.84
CA GLU A 189 -27.64 -28.41 21.43
C GLU A 189 -28.68 -29.29 20.73
N LEU A 190 -28.37 -29.97 19.60
CA LEU A 190 -29.33 -30.83 18.92
C LEU A 190 -29.26 -32.33 19.30
N ASN A 191 -28.40 -32.72 20.24
CA ASN A 191 -28.26 -34.11 20.66
C ASN A 191 -29.06 -34.46 21.93
N ASN A 192 -30.02 -33.63 22.32
CA ASN A 192 -30.91 -33.91 23.48
C ASN A 192 -32.39 -33.96 23.07
N PHE A 193 -32.73 -34.86 22.13
CA PHE A 193 -34.11 -35.34 21.94
C PHE A 193 -34.11 -36.83 21.68
#